data_d6e35463a4c9f8c0a4d6a265beec86d4
#
_entry.id   d6e35463a4c9f8c0a4d6a265beec86d4
#
_cell.length_a   1.000
_cell.length_b   1.000
_cell.length_c   1.000
_cell.angle_alpha   90.00
_cell.angle_beta   90.00
_cell.angle_gamma   90.00
#
_symmetry.space_group_name_H-M   'P 1'
#
loop_
_entity.id
_entity.type
_entity.pdbx_description
1 polymer ?
#
loop_
_entity_poly.entity_id
_entity_poly.type
_entity_poly.pdbx_seq_one_letter_code
_entity_poly.pdbx_strand_id
1 'polypeptide(L)'
;EALNRLTELFQNLERNKNDGSFGSDTRQTWALLELLLYVVPIFRMSTTGESICNKDFLRVSPILDYIRENLTSPLTLDQIAGEFYISKHYLCRIFKAATGFSVMEYIIYSRILKARQLLQEGVSVQQAGELSGFSDNSHFIRTFGHLTGTSPGRYAKEYQSSDQILLN
;
A
#
# COMPACT_ATOMS: atom_id res chain seq x y z
N GLU A 1 -9.37 5.88 15.85
CA GLU A 1 -9.10 5.09 14.60
C GLU A 1 -7.67 5.33 14.09
N ALA A 2 -7.26 6.57 13.80
CA ALA A 2 -5.93 6.88 13.27
C ALA A 2 -4.78 6.42 14.20
N LEU A 3 -4.93 6.61 15.51
CA LEU A 3 -3.93 6.20 16.50
C LEU A 3 -3.77 4.67 16.57
N ASN A 4 -4.88 3.93 16.50
CA ASN A 4 -4.86 2.47 16.50
C ASN A 4 -4.14 1.94 15.25
N ARG A 5 -4.43 2.53 14.09
CA ARG A 5 -3.76 2.16 12.85
C ARG A 5 -2.26 2.45 12.88
N LEU A 6 -1.87 3.59 13.45
CA LEU A 6 -0.47 3.94 13.64
C LEU A 6 0.25 2.90 14.52
N THR A 7 -0.40 2.51 15.63
CA THR A 7 0.13 1.50 16.55
C THR A 7 0.34 0.14 15.86
N GLU A 8 -0.64 -0.29 15.05
CA GLU A 8 -0.51 -1.53 14.26
C GLU A 8 0.67 -1.47 13.27
N LEU A 9 0.84 -0.34 12.58
CA LEU A 9 1.94 -0.16 11.63
C LEU A 9 3.32 -0.18 12.33
N PHE A 10 3.44 0.45 13.50
CA PHE A 10 4.65 0.38 14.32
C PHE A 10 4.93 -1.03 14.82
N GLN A 11 3.92 -1.75 15.31
CA GLN A 11 4.08 -3.14 15.75
C GLN A 11 4.52 -4.05 14.60
N ASN A 12 4.00 -3.85 13.40
CA ASN A 12 4.44 -4.58 12.20
C ASN A 12 5.91 -4.28 11.86
N LEU A 13 6.33 -3.03 11.99
CA LEU A 13 7.72 -2.65 11.77
C LEU A 13 8.66 -3.32 12.79
N GLU A 14 8.29 -3.33 14.08
CA GLU A 14 9.07 -3.95 15.14
C GLU A 14 9.16 -5.47 15.00
N ARG A 15 8.07 -6.14 14.65
CA ARG A 15 8.06 -7.60 14.37
C ARG A 15 9.03 -7.95 13.25
N ASN A 16 9.03 -7.18 12.17
CA ASN A 16 9.92 -7.41 11.04
C ASN A 16 11.39 -7.09 11.35
N LYS A 17 11.67 -6.21 12.31
CA LYS A 17 13.04 -5.87 12.73
C LYS A 17 13.76 -7.03 13.44
N ASN A 18 13.03 -7.83 14.19
CA ASN A 18 13.58 -8.93 14.99
C ASN A 18 13.60 -10.28 14.23
N ASP A 19 13.09 -10.31 13.01
CA ASP A 19 13.04 -11.52 12.19
C ASP A 19 14.33 -11.63 11.36
N GLY A 20 15.31 -12.39 11.83
CA GLY A 20 16.57 -12.65 11.11
C GLY A 20 16.44 -13.60 9.90
N SER A 21 15.22 -13.82 9.39
CA SER A 21 14.99 -14.70 8.24
C SER A 21 15.34 -14.05 6.90
N PHE A 22 15.57 -14.87 5.87
CA PHE A 22 15.81 -14.40 4.51
C PHE A 22 14.66 -13.48 4.03
N GLY A 23 15.02 -12.29 3.54
CA GLY A 23 14.05 -11.27 3.10
C GLY A 23 13.52 -10.35 4.19
N SER A 24 14.04 -10.42 5.43
CA SER A 24 13.70 -9.51 6.52
C SER A 24 13.91 -8.03 6.16
N ASP A 25 15.00 -7.70 5.48
CA ASP A 25 15.32 -6.35 5.03
C ASP A 25 14.26 -5.81 4.06
N THR A 26 13.78 -6.66 3.16
CA THR A 26 12.72 -6.28 2.21
C THR A 26 11.39 -6.07 2.95
N ARG A 27 11.06 -6.92 3.92
CA ARG A 27 9.85 -6.78 4.75
C ARG A 27 9.91 -5.54 5.63
N GLN A 28 11.09 -5.26 6.20
CA GLN A 28 11.31 -4.06 7.02
C GLN A 28 11.19 -2.78 6.19
N THR A 29 11.81 -2.74 5.02
CA THR A 29 11.68 -1.62 4.07
C THR A 29 10.22 -1.40 3.68
N TRP A 30 9.48 -2.48 3.46
CA TRP A 30 8.08 -2.43 3.13
C TRP A 30 7.21 -1.89 4.27
N ALA A 31 7.40 -2.38 5.50
CA ALA A 31 6.67 -1.90 6.68
C ALA A 31 6.96 -0.41 6.96
N LEU A 32 8.20 0.02 6.73
CA LEU A 32 8.58 1.42 6.81
C LEU A 32 7.87 2.27 5.74
N LEU A 33 7.79 1.77 4.52
CA LEU A 33 7.09 2.43 3.43
C LEU A 33 5.60 2.60 3.74
N GLU A 34 4.95 1.56 4.24
CA GLU A 34 3.54 1.59 4.67
C GLU A 34 3.32 2.64 5.76
N LEU A 35 4.20 2.68 6.76
CA LEU A 35 4.17 3.67 7.81
C LEU A 35 4.34 5.09 7.25
N LEU A 36 5.30 5.30 6.37
CA LEU A 36 5.53 6.60 5.74
C LEU A 36 4.36 7.06 4.89
N LEU A 37 3.75 6.16 4.11
CA LEU A 37 2.54 6.45 3.32
C LEU A 37 1.35 6.84 4.20
N TYR A 38 1.31 6.37 5.44
CA TYR A 38 0.27 6.72 6.39
C TYR A 38 0.60 8.01 7.16
N VAL A 39 1.82 8.16 7.65
CA VAL A 39 2.24 9.25 8.55
C VAL A 39 2.48 10.56 7.78
N VAL A 40 3.10 10.51 6.61
CA VAL A 40 3.43 11.72 5.84
C VAL A 40 2.20 12.57 5.52
N PRO A 41 1.06 12.01 5.09
CA PRO A 41 -0.16 12.80 4.91
C PRO A 41 -0.66 13.44 6.20
N ILE A 42 -0.66 12.69 7.32
CA ILE A 42 -1.11 13.20 8.63
C ILE A 42 -0.21 14.34 9.12
N PHE A 43 1.11 14.15 9.02
CA PHE A 43 2.08 15.16 9.44
C PHE A 43 1.97 16.43 8.59
N ARG A 44 1.77 16.30 7.28
CA ARG A 44 1.56 17.45 6.38
C ARG A 44 0.25 18.21 6.66
N MET A 45 -0.78 17.54 7.13
CA MET A 45 -2.04 18.18 7.56
C MET A 45 -1.89 18.93 8.89
N SER A 46 -0.98 18.50 9.76
CA SER A 46 -0.79 19.09 11.11
C SER A 46 0.17 20.28 11.12
N THR A 47 1.00 20.44 10.10
CA THR A 47 1.96 21.54 10.02
C THR A 47 1.35 22.76 9.35
N THR A 48 0.49 23.45 10.05
CA THR A 48 -0.02 24.80 9.69
C THR A 48 1.10 25.82 9.87
N GLY A 49 1.92 25.97 8.89
CA GLY A 49 2.95 26.99 8.89
C GLY A 49 3.81 26.90 7.64
N GLU A 50 3.42 27.67 6.62
CA GLU A 50 4.23 27.99 5.44
C GLU A 50 4.83 26.81 4.71
N SER A 51 4.30 26.49 3.53
CA SER A 51 5.22 26.26 2.44
C SER A 51 4.65 25.56 1.21
N ILE A 52 5.25 25.79 0.14
CA ILE A 52 5.23 25.30 -1.24
C ILE A 52 4.78 23.83 -1.42
N CYS A 53 4.99 22.97 -0.43
CA CYS A 53 4.62 21.55 -0.43
C CYS A 53 3.09 21.30 -0.23
N ASN A 54 2.37 22.27 0.31
CA ASN A 54 0.95 22.08 0.70
C ASN A 54 -0.02 22.18 -0.49
N LYS A 55 0.29 22.96 -1.51
CA LYS A 55 -0.61 23.14 -2.67
C LYS A 55 -0.69 21.88 -3.55
N ASP A 56 0.43 21.22 -3.77
CA ASP A 56 0.46 20.00 -4.62
C ASP A 56 -0.16 18.81 -3.85
N PHE A 57 0.04 18.73 -2.54
CA PHE A 57 -0.60 17.71 -1.72
C PHE A 57 -2.13 17.87 -1.69
N LEU A 58 -2.64 19.09 -1.50
CA LEU A 58 -4.10 19.34 -1.52
C LEU A 58 -4.74 18.98 -2.87
N ARG A 59 -4.00 19.12 -3.97
CA ARG A 59 -4.45 18.71 -5.30
C ARG A 59 -4.42 17.19 -5.50
N VAL A 60 -3.50 16.51 -4.85
CA VAL A 60 -3.30 15.06 -4.99
C VAL A 60 -4.15 14.26 -4.00
N SER A 61 -4.53 14.83 -2.86
CA SER A 61 -5.37 14.14 -1.87
C SER A 61 -6.67 13.57 -2.46
N PRO A 62 -7.47 14.31 -3.24
CA PRO A 62 -8.67 13.74 -3.86
C PRO A 62 -8.35 12.59 -4.84
N ILE A 63 -7.19 12.66 -5.52
CA ILE A 63 -6.73 11.61 -6.42
C ILE A 63 -6.37 10.33 -5.65
N LEU A 64 -5.73 10.48 -4.48
CA LEU A 64 -5.41 9.35 -3.60
C LEU A 64 -6.69 8.68 -3.09
N ASP A 65 -7.69 9.46 -2.69
CA ASP A 65 -8.97 8.94 -2.22
C ASP A 65 -9.72 8.22 -3.35
N TYR A 66 -9.79 8.81 -4.54
CA TYR A 66 -10.36 8.16 -5.73
C TYR A 66 -9.68 6.83 -6.06
N ILE A 67 -8.34 6.76 -6.02
CA ILE A 67 -7.61 5.51 -6.24
C ILE A 67 -7.98 4.47 -5.19
N ARG A 68 -8.08 4.84 -3.92
CA ARG A 68 -8.43 3.91 -2.82
C ARG A 68 -9.84 3.34 -2.99
N GLU A 69 -10.80 4.17 -3.31
CA GLU A 69 -12.20 3.78 -3.51
C GLU A 69 -12.37 2.86 -4.73
N ASN A 70 -11.58 3.09 -5.78
CA ASN A 70 -11.66 2.33 -7.03
C ASN A 70 -10.56 1.27 -7.20
N LEU A 71 -9.86 0.90 -6.13
CA LEU A 71 -8.65 0.07 -6.19
C LEU A 71 -8.86 -1.29 -6.84
N THR A 72 -10.06 -1.88 -6.68
CA THR A 72 -10.43 -3.18 -7.23
C THR A 72 -10.85 -3.15 -8.69
N SER A 73 -11.14 -1.97 -9.20
CA SER A 73 -11.52 -1.76 -10.60
C SER A 73 -10.28 -1.58 -11.50
N PRO A 74 -10.41 -1.77 -12.81
CA PRO A 74 -9.36 -1.36 -13.72
C PRO A 74 -9.10 0.15 -13.58
N LEU A 75 -7.89 0.51 -13.19
CA LEU A 75 -7.45 1.90 -13.06
C LEU A 75 -6.35 2.19 -14.08
N THR A 76 -6.63 3.11 -14.99
CA THR A 76 -5.66 3.62 -15.96
C THR A 76 -5.37 5.10 -15.74
N LEU A 77 -4.22 5.55 -16.21
CA LEU A 77 -3.87 6.98 -16.14
C LEU A 77 -4.89 7.87 -16.88
N ASP A 78 -5.47 7.35 -17.97
CA ASP A 78 -6.49 8.06 -18.74
C ASP A 78 -7.78 8.25 -17.95
N GLN A 79 -8.23 7.22 -17.26
CA GLN A 79 -9.42 7.28 -16.42
C GLN A 79 -9.23 8.27 -15.26
N ILE A 80 -8.10 8.16 -14.54
CA ILE A 80 -7.82 9.06 -13.42
C ILE A 80 -7.67 10.50 -13.90
N ALA A 81 -6.93 10.73 -14.98
CA ALA A 81 -6.75 12.07 -15.53
C ALA A 81 -8.09 12.67 -16.03
N GLY A 82 -8.93 11.85 -16.65
CA GLY A 82 -10.27 12.24 -17.11
C GLY A 82 -11.19 12.62 -15.95
N GLU A 83 -11.20 11.85 -14.87
CA GLU A 83 -12.01 12.13 -13.65
C GLU A 83 -11.71 13.51 -13.06
N PHE A 84 -10.44 13.89 -13.03
CA PHE A 84 -9.99 15.17 -12.47
C PHE A 84 -9.82 16.28 -13.52
N TYR A 85 -10.23 16.05 -14.76
CA TYR A 85 -10.14 17.03 -15.86
C TYR A 85 -8.73 17.59 -16.07
N ILE A 86 -7.69 16.75 -15.90
CA ILE A 86 -6.29 17.10 -16.07
C ILE A 86 -5.59 16.23 -17.12
N SER A 87 -4.48 16.71 -17.67
CA SER A 87 -3.68 15.87 -18.56
C SER A 87 -2.91 14.78 -17.80
N LYS A 88 -2.68 13.62 -18.43
CA LYS A 88 -1.85 12.53 -17.86
C LYS A 88 -0.47 13.03 -17.43
N HIS A 89 0.15 13.88 -18.22
CA HIS A 89 1.46 14.43 -17.92
C HIS A 89 1.44 15.26 -16.64
N TYR A 90 0.42 16.11 -16.49
CA TYR A 90 0.24 16.92 -15.28
C TYR A 90 -0.04 16.03 -14.06
N LEU A 91 -0.94 15.03 -14.18
CA LEU A 91 -1.22 14.04 -13.15
C LEU A 91 0.05 13.37 -12.66
N CYS A 92 0.84 12.77 -13.56
CA CYS A 92 2.08 12.08 -13.19
C CYS A 92 3.07 12.99 -12.49
N ARG A 93 3.21 14.23 -12.95
CA ARG A 93 4.14 15.21 -12.38
C ARG A 93 3.75 15.60 -10.96
N ILE A 94 2.50 16.03 -10.73
CA ILE A 94 2.04 16.47 -9.41
C ILE A 94 2.00 15.31 -8.42
N PHE A 95 1.57 14.13 -8.87
CA PHE A 95 1.48 12.95 -8.03
C PHE A 95 2.87 12.51 -7.54
N LYS A 96 3.85 12.43 -8.44
CA LYS A 96 5.22 12.08 -8.07
C LYS A 96 5.88 13.14 -7.18
N ALA A 97 5.63 14.42 -7.44
CA ALA A 97 6.13 15.51 -6.61
C ALA A 97 5.56 15.47 -5.19
N ALA A 98 4.26 15.12 -5.04
CA ALA A 98 3.58 15.10 -3.75
C ALA A 98 3.85 13.81 -2.94
N THR A 99 3.94 12.64 -3.62
CA THR A 99 4.00 11.32 -2.97
C THR A 99 5.36 10.65 -3.03
N GLY A 100 6.22 11.04 -3.97
CA GLY A 100 7.47 10.36 -4.29
C GLY A 100 7.30 9.15 -5.23
N PHE A 101 6.06 8.69 -5.49
CA PHE A 101 5.74 7.52 -6.32
C PHE A 101 5.08 7.92 -7.63
N SER A 102 5.23 7.11 -8.65
CA SER A 102 4.33 7.20 -9.80
C SER A 102 2.92 6.73 -9.42
N VAL A 103 1.91 7.16 -10.16
CA VAL A 103 0.51 6.77 -9.94
C VAL A 103 0.35 5.23 -9.99
N MET A 104 0.99 4.58 -10.96
CA MET A 104 0.88 3.13 -11.13
C MET A 104 1.61 2.34 -10.03
N GLU A 105 2.77 2.81 -9.57
CA GLU A 105 3.44 2.23 -8.41
C GLU A 105 2.56 2.30 -7.17
N TYR A 106 1.96 3.46 -6.91
CA TYR A 106 1.05 3.64 -5.77
C TYR A 106 -0.15 2.68 -5.85
N ILE A 107 -0.79 2.52 -7.02
CA ILE A 107 -1.89 1.57 -7.22
C ILE A 107 -1.43 0.14 -6.92
N ILE A 108 -0.29 -0.28 -7.46
CA ILE A 108 0.26 -1.62 -7.24
C ILE A 108 0.56 -1.84 -5.75
N TYR A 109 1.21 -0.90 -5.09
CA TYR A 109 1.48 -0.99 -3.65
C TYR A 109 0.20 -1.10 -2.83
N SER A 110 -0.79 -0.26 -3.11
CA SER A 110 -2.08 -0.30 -2.41
C SER A 110 -2.81 -1.63 -2.61
N ARG A 111 -2.75 -2.21 -3.82
CA ARG A 111 -3.30 -3.54 -4.10
C ARG A 111 -2.60 -4.65 -3.31
N ILE A 112 -1.28 -4.62 -3.23
CA ILE A 112 -0.51 -5.60 -2.45
C ILE A 112 -0.83 -5.46 -0.96
N LEU A 113 -0.98 -4.26 -0.42
CA LEU A 113 -1.42 -4.06 0.97
C LEU A 113 -2.78 -4.69 1.25
N LYS A 114 -3.75 -4.46 0.35
CA LYS A 114 -5.06 -5.07 0.45
C LYS A 114 -5.00 -6.61 0.35
N ALA A 115 -4.18 -7.13 -0.57
CA ALA A 115 -3.99 -8.59 -0.69
C ALA A 115 -3.39 -9.19 0.58
N ARG A 116 -2.41 -8.53 1.21
CA ARG A 116 -1.83 -8.96 2.49
C ARG A 116 -2.90 -9.07 3.57
N GLN A 117 -3.74 -8.06 3.71
CA GLN A 117 -4.84 -8.07 4.66
C GLN A 117 -5.78 -9.25 4.42
N LEU A 118 -6.23 -9.46 3.18
CA LEU A 118 -7.10 -10.57 2.81
C LEU A 118 -6.48 -11.95 3.11
N LEU A 119 -5.17 -12.11 2.85
CA LEU A 119 -4.44 -13.34 3.17
C LEU A 119 -4.33 -13.58 4.68
N GLN A 120 -4.20 -12.54 5.49
CA GLN A 120 -4.24 -12.61 6.96
C GLN A 120 -5.62 -13.03 7.46
N GLU A 121 -6.68 -12.56 6.82
CA GLU A 121 -8.08 -12.94 7.10
C GLU A 121 -8.42 -14.36 6.62
N GLY A 122 -7.46 -15.09 6.03
CA GLY A 122 -7.65 -16.47 5.58
C GLY A 122 -8.24 -16.63 4.19
N VAL A 123 -8.34 -15.56 3.43
CA VAL A 123 -8.79 -15.59 2.02
C VAL A 123 -7.76 -16.35 1.17
N SER A 124 -8.24 -17.17 0.23
CA SER A 124 -7.35 -17.92 -0.67
C SER A 124 -6.48 -17.00 -1.53
N VAL A 125 -5.30 -17.49 -1.94
CA VAL A 125 -4.34 -16.69 -2.76
C VAL A 125 -4.99 -16.16 -4.03
N GLN A 126 -5.77 -16.97 -4.73
CA GLN A 126 -6.47 -16.56 -5.93
C GLN A 126 -7.47 -15.44 -5.64
N GLN A 127 -8.34 -15.63 -4.67
CA GLN A 127 -9.34 -14.64 -4.28
C GLN A 127 -8.70 -13.35 -3.75
N ALA A 128 -7.61 -13.43 -2.99
CA ALA A 128 -6.90 -12.27 -2.50
C ALA A 128 -6.34 -11.41 -3.67
N GLY A 129 -5.83 -12.05 -4.72
CA GLY A 129 -5.42 -11.37 -5.94
C GLY A 129 -6.59 -10.66 -6.64
N GLU A 130 -7.69 -11.36 -6.87
CA GLU A 130 -8.89 -10.83 -7.52
C GLU A 130 -9.52 -9.68 -6.73
N LEU A 131 -9.74 -9.88 -5.43
CA LEU A 131 -10.36 -8.89 -4.53
C LEU A 131 -9.47 -7.68 -4.25
N SER A 132 -8.17 -7.79 -4.51
CA SER A 132 -7.24 -6.65 -4.43
C SER A 132 -7.09 -5.90 -5.77
N GLY A 133 -7.74 -6.37 -6.83
CA GLY A 133 -7.81 -5.68 -8.13
C GLY A 133 -6.79 -6.15 -9.17
N PHE A 134 -6.13 -7.29 -8.97
CA PHE A 134 -5.31 -7.92 -10.01
C PHE A 134 -6.21 -8.73 -10.96
N SER A 135 -6.09 -8.45 -12.25
CA SER A 135 -6.80 -9.18 -13.31
C SER A 135 -6.09 -10.49 -13.71
N ASP A 136 -4.81 -10.63 -13.38
CA ASP A 136 -3.99 -11.80 -13.70
C ASP A 136 -3.29 -12.32 -12.43
N ASN A 137 -3.59 -13.59 -12.11
CA ASN A 137 -3.06 -14.22 -10.90
C ASN A 137 -1.55 -14.44 -10.96
N SER A 138 -0.98 -14.72 -12.14
CA SER A 138 0.47 -14.88 -12.29
C SER A 138 1.21 -13.57 -12.10
N HIS A 139 0.63 -12.46 -12.60
CA HIS A 139 1.13 -11.12 -12.34
C HIS A 139 1.05 -10.78 -10.84
N PHE A 140 -0.08 -11.08 -10.19
CA PHE A 140 -0.24 -10.93 -8.75
C PHE A 140 0.85 -11.65 -7.95
N ILE A 141 1.04 -12.96 -8.18
CA ILE A 141 2.00 -13.78 -7.44
C ILE A 141 3.42 -13.25 -7.60
N ARG A 142 3.83 -12.89 -8.83
CA ARG A 142 5.17 -12.32 -9.08
C ARG A 142 5.35 -10.96 -8.40
N THR A 143 4.37 -10.09 -8.53
CA THR A 143 4.42 -8.74 -7.94
C THR A 143 4.43 -8.81 -6.42
N PHE A 144 3.59 -9.65 -5.83
CA PHE A 144 3.56 -9.88 -4.39
C PHE A 144 4.91 -10.39 -3.89
N GLY A 145 5.47 -11.43 -4.55
CA GLY A 145 6.78 -11.99 -4.18
C GLY A 145 7.91 -10.97 -4.30
N HIS A 146 7.91 -10.16 -5.36
CA HIS A 146 8.91 -9.12 -5.55
C HIS A 146 8.86 -8.05 -4.46
N LEU A 147 7.65 -7.61 -4.08
CA LEU A 147 7.47 -6.52 -3.13
C LEU A 147 7.53 -6.96 -1.66
N THR A 148 7.17 -8.19 -1.33
CA THR A 148 7.13 -8.69 0.06
C THR A 148 8.28 -9.63 0.42
N GLY A 149 9.09 -10.05 -0.58
CA GLY A 149 10.17 -11.01 -0.39
C GLY A 149 9.70 -12.46 -0.19
N THR A 150 8.39 -12.74 -0.21
CA THR A 150 7.82 -14.08 -0.02
C THR A 150 6.61 -14.32 -0.93
N SER A 151 6.31 -15.58 -1.26
CA SER A 151 5.11 -15.87 -2.05
C SER A 151 3.83 -15.66 -1.23
N PRO A 152 2.68 -15.31 -1.89
CA PRO A 152 1.41 -15.11 -1.18
C PRO A 152 0.98 -16.32 -0.35
N GLY A 153 1.19 -17.54 -0.89
CA GLY A 153 0.84 -18.76 -0.18
C GLY A 153 1.70 -19.02 1.06
N ARG A 154 2.99 -18.71 1.00
CA ARG A 154 3.87 -18.81 2.16
C ARG A 154 3.52 -17.74 3.20
N TYR A 155 3.29 -16.52 2.76
CA TYR A 155 2.85 -15.42 3.61
C TYR A 155 1.58 -15.78 4.40
N ALA A 156 0.55 -16.33 3.73
CA ALA A 156 -0.69 -16.75 4.37
C ALA A 156 -0.46 -17.83 5.44
N LYS A 157 0.36 -18.85 5.15
CA LYS A 157 0.68 -19.92 6.11
C LYS A 157 1.44 -19.42 7.34
N GLU A 158 2.44 -18.57 7.15
CA GLU A 158 3.24 -18.00 8.24
C GLU A 158 2.36 -17.19 9.21
N TYR A 159 1.39 -16.44 8.67
CA TYR A 159 0.50 -15.62 9.48
C TYR A 159 -0.52 -16.47 10.27
N GLN A 160 -1.14 -17.47 9.63
CA GLN A 160 -2.08 -18.38 10.29
C GLN A 160 -1.42 -19.21 11.38
N SER A 161 -0.16 -19.60 11.21
CA SER A 161 0.60 -20.33 12.23
C SER A 161 0.93 -19.47 13.46
N SER A 162 1.11 -18.17 13.26
CA SER A 162 1.40 -17.22 14.35
C SER A 162 0.18 -16.94 15.23
N ASP A 163 -1.02 -16.88 14.65
CA ASP A 163 -2.27 -16.68 15.41
C ASP A 163 -2.64 -17.90 16.27
N GLN A 164 -2.30 -19.13 15.83
CA GLN A 164 -2.55 -20.33 16.62
C GLN A 164 -1.64 -20.47 17.86
N ILE A 165 -0.47 -19.85 17.83
CA ILE A 165 0.47 -19.87 18.98
C ILE A 165 0.03 -18.89 20.08
N LEU A 166 -0.70 -17.83 19.73
CA LEU A 166 -1.17 -16.83 20.69
C LEU A 166 -2.49 -17.21 21.39
N LEU A 167 -3.16 -18.30 20.93
CA LEU A 167 -4.43 -18.80 21.48
C LEU A 167 -4.27 -20.05 22.34
N ASN A 168 -3.05 -20.57 22.53
CA ASN A 168 -2.69 -21.67 23.41
C ASN A 168 -1.76 -21.20 24.53
#